data_117e125fdb937dde6f8c9d2974e5a4e5
#
_entry.id   117e125fdb937dde6f8c9d2974e5a4e5
#
_cell.length_a   1.000
_cell.length_b   1.000
_cell.length_c   1.000
_cell.angle_alpha   90.00
_cell.angle_beta   90.00
_cell.angle_gamma   90.00
#
_symmetry.space_group_name_H-M   'P 1'
#
loop_
_entity.id
_entity.type
_entity.pdbx_description
1 polymer ?
#
loop_
_entity_poly.entity_id
_entity_poly.type
_entity_poly.pdbx_seq_one_letter_code
_entity_poly.pdbx_strand_id
1 'polypeptide(L)'
;ALWRWRFTIASMNDFTEVLGACPHDCPDTCSMVTTVQNGIAIKVHGNPNHPATGGALCTKVSRYTERTYHPERITQPLRRTGPKGSGKFEVVSWADALSDIASRLKAIATNGPRGSERILPYSYAGTLGQVQGESIAARFFNHLGASQLDRTICAAAGGEGLVQTLGGKVGMRVEFFAESKLILIWGSNSIGSNLHFWRHVQTAKRNGAKVICIDPRRTETADKCHEHIA
;
A
#
# COMPACT_ATOMS: atom_id res chain seq x y z
N ALA A 1 -26.71 0.81 32.36
CA ALA A 1 -26.92 -0.34 31.45
C ALA A 1 -25.58 -1.01 31.20
N LEU A 2 -25.34 -2.15 31.88
CA LEU A 2 -24.12 -2.94 31.73
C LEU A 2 -24.23 -3.76 30.43
N TRP A 3 -23.36 -3.47 29.46
CA TRP A 3 -23.19 -4.31 28.29
C TRP A 3 -22.49 -5.60 28.71
N ARG A 4 -23.27 -6.68 28.87
CA ARG A 4 -22.73 -8.05 29.03
C ARG A 4 -22.33 -8.55 27.64
N TRP A 5 -21.03 -8.58 27.36
CA TRP A 5 -20.48 -9.37 26.26
C TRP A 5 -20.71 -10.85 26.58
N ARG A 6 -21.65 -11.49 25.88
CA ARG A 6 -21.76 -12.95 25.88
C ARG A 6 -20.65 -13.48 24.99
N PHE A 7 -19.58 -13.97 25.58
CA PHE A 7 -18.69 -14.89 24.87
C PHE A 7 -19.43 -16.21 24.71
N THR A 8 -20.01 -16.45 23.54
CA THR A 8 -20.42 -17.78 23.14
C THR A 8 -19.13 -18.54 22.83
N ILE A 9 -18.87 -19.63 23.54
CA ILE A 9 -17.79 -20.57 23.21
C ILE A 9 -18.20 -21.17 21.85
N ALA A 10 -17.54 -20.71 20.79
CA ALA A 10 -17.75 -21.23 19.45
C ALA A 10 -17.22 -22.67 19.38
N SER A 11 -17.91 -23.53 18.67
CA SER A 11 -17.49 -24.92 18.45
C SER A 11 -16.12 -24.96 17.78
N MET A 12 -15.33 -26.03 18.02
CA MET A 12 -13.92 -26.15 17.61
C MET A 12 -13.63 -26.12 16.09
N ASN A 13 -14.59 -25.68 15.27
CA ASN A 13 -14.49 -25.59 13.80
C ASN A 13 -15.09 -24.31 13.19
N ASP A 14 -15.33 -23.26 13.97
CA ASP A 14 -15.98 -22.05 13.42
C ASP A 14 -14.96 -21.21 12.64
N PHE A 15 -15.20 -21.10 11.35
CA PHE A 15 -14.53 -20.16 10.47
C PHE A 15 -15.31 -18.85 10.46
N THR A 16 -14.63 -17.73 10.56
CA THR A 16 -15.20 -16.38 10.41
C THR A 16 -14.61 -15.73 9.18
N GLU A 17 -15.45 -15.16 8.34
CA GLU A 17 -14.99 -14.33 7.23
C GLU A 17 -15.02 -12.85 7.62
N VAL A 18 -13.90 -12.17 7.42
CA VAL A 18 -13.71 -10.75 7.74
C VAL A 18 -13.45 -9.99 6.46
N LEU A 19 -14.33 -9.03 6.16
CA LEU A 19 -14.15 -8.11 5.05
C LEU A 19 -13.06 -7.09 5.37
N GLY A 20 -12.24 -6.78 4.37
CA GLY A 20 -11.19 -5.78 4.46
C GLY A 20 -10.86 -5.16 3.10
N ALA A 21 -9.95 -4.22 3.11
CA ALA A 21 -9.41 -3.59 1.91
C ALA A 21 -7.90 -3.84 1.80
N CYS A 22 -7.41 -3.96 0.57
CA CYS A 22 -5.99 -4.05 0.31
C CYS A 22 -5.30 -2.73 0.69
N PRO A 23 -4.22 -2.77 1.51
CA PRO A 23 -3.55 -1.56 1.97
C PRO A 23 -2.47 -1.05 1.01
N HIS A 24 -2.28 -1.68 -0.13
CA HIS A 24 -1.27 -1.24 -1.10
C HIS A 24 -1.67 0.06 -1.78
N ASP A 25 -0.67 0.91 -2.04
CA ASP A 25 -0.76 2.03 -2.97
C ASP A 25 -0.82 1.48 -4.40
N CYS A 26 -2.05 1.18 -4.83
CA CYS A 26 -2.34 0.51 -6.10
C CYS A 26 -3.71 0.97 -6.60
N PRO A 27 -3.86 1.31 -7.88
CA PRO A 27 -5.13 1.78 -8.44
C PRO A 27 -6.25 0.74 -8.42
N ASP A 28 -5.93 -0.54 -8.22
CA ASP A 28 -6.93 -1.62 -8.20
C ASP A 28 -7.85 -1.58 -6.97
N THR A 29 -7.42 -1.00 -5.84
CA THR A 29 -8.22 -0.80 -4.61
C THR A 29 -9.06 -2.03 -4.20
N CYS A 30 -8.43 -3.21 -4.19
CA CYS A 30 -9.12 -4.48 -3.99
C CYS A 30 -9.82 -4.60 -2.64
N SER A 31 -11.05 -5.11 -2.64
CA SER A 31 -11.70 -5.64 -1.45
C SER A 31 -11.26 -7.08 -1.21
N MET A 32 -10.97 -7.41 0.04
CA MET A 32 -10.48 -8.72 0.46
C MET A 32 -11.45 -9.37 1.45
N VAL A 33 -11.43 -10.69 1.47
CA VAL A 33 -12.05 -11.51 2.51
C VAL A 33 -10.95 -12.32 3.18
N THR A 34 -10.85 -12.23 4.49
CA THR A 34 -9.93 -13.01 5.30
C THR A 34 -10.70 -14.08 6.05
N THR A 35 -10.39 -15.34 5.82
CA THR A 35 -10.90 -16.46 6.61
C THR A 35 -10.06 -16.61 7.87
N VAL A 36 -10.72 -16.52 9.02
CA VAL A 36 -10.10 -16.63 10.34
C VAL A 36 -10.59 -17.87 11.03
N GLN A 37 -9.69 -18.65 11.60
CA GLN A 37 -9.97 -19.82 12.43
C GLN A 37 -9.21 -19.69 13.75
N ASN A 38 -9.91 -19.78 14.86
CA ASN A 38 -9.33 -19.66 16.21
C ASN A 38 -8.43 -18.40 16.39
N GLY A 39 -8.86 -17.26 15.81
CA GLY A 39 -8.09 -16.02 15.88
C GLY A 39 -6.92 -15.92 14.89
N ILE A 40 -6.68 -16.94 14.08
CA ILE A 40 -5.59 -17.00 13.08
C ILE A 40 -6.16 -16.83 11.68
N ALA A 41 -5.61 -15.89 10.90
CA ALA A 41 -5.95 -15.71 9.50
C ALA A 41 -5.32 -16.85 8.69
N ILE A 42 -6.14 -17.76 8.18
CA ILE A 42 -5.67 -18.95 7.45
C ILE A 42 -5.71 -18.78 5.93
N LYS A 43 -6.51 -17.84 5.42
CA LYS A 43 -6.65 -17.59 3.99
C LYS A 43 -7.03 -16.14 3.73
N VAL A 44 -6.52 -15.58 2.63
CA VAL A 44 -6.97 -14.30 2.07
C VAL A 44 -7.38 -14.52 0.63
N HIS A 45 -8.55 -14.04 0.26
CA HIS A 45 -9.05 -14.06 -1.12
C HIS A 45 -9.79 -12.76 -1.45
N GLY A 46 -10.06 -12.52 -2.74
CA GLY A 46 -10.80 -11.34 -3.16
C GLY A 46 -12.29 -11.46 -2.84
N ASN A 47 -12.90 -10.32 -2.57
CA ASN A 47 -14.35 -10.25 -2.38
C ASN A 47 -15.06 -10.40 -3.74
N PRO A 48 -15.81 -11.49 -3.99
CA PRO A 48 -16.49 -11.71 -5.27
C PRO A 48 -17.56 -10.65 -5.57
N ASN A 49 -18.07 -10.00 -4.55
CA ASN A 49 -19.10 -8.96 -4.67
C ASN A 49 -18.52 -7.57 -4.94
N HIS A 50 -17.18 -7.42 -4.99
CA HIS A 50 -16.56 -6.14 -5.31
C HIS A 50 -16.62 -5.87 -6.82
N PRO A 51 -17.34 -4.81 -7.27
CA PRO A 51 -17.68 -4.63 -8.70
C PRO A 51 -16.44 -4.45 -9.59
N ALA A 52 -15.42 -3.73 -9.13
CA ALA A 52 -14.23 -3.45 -9.92
C ALA A 52 -13.29 -4.65 -10.03
N THR A 53 -13.16 -5.47 -8.99
CA THR A 53 -12.16 -6.55 -8.94
C THR A 53 -12.75 -7.95 -9.09
N GLY A 54 -14.06 -8.13 -8.83
CA GLY A 54 -14.78 -9.39 -9.05
C GLY A 54 -14.13 -10.61 -8.38
N GLY A 55 -13.58 -10.43 -7.18
CA GLY A 55 -12.96 -11.51 -6.41
C GLY A 55 -11.54 -11.88 -6.80
N ALA A 56 -10.91 -11.18 -7.76
CA ALA A 56 -9.51 -11.43 -8.08
C ALA A 56 -8.58 -10.68 -7.11
N LEU A 57 -7.43 -11.29 -6.79
CA LEU A 57 -6.32 -10.66 -6.09
C LEU A 57 -5.02 -10.94 -6.83
N CYS A 58 -4.09 -10.00 -6.75
CA CYS A 58 -2.73 -10.22 -7.26
C CYS A 58 -1.95 -11.21 -6.38
N THR A 59 -0.88 -11.77 -6.92
CA THR A 59 -0.04 -12.76 -6.23
C THR A 59 0.58 -12.26 -4.93
N LYS A 60 0.80 -10.94 -4.81
CA LYS A 60 1.32 -10.33 -3.58
C LYS A 60 0.35 -10.47 -2.41
N VAL A 61 -0.92 -10.18 -2.65
CA VAL A 61 -1.96 -10.08 -1.61
C VAL A 61 -2.56 -11.45 -1.29
N SER A 62 -2.73 -12.33 -2.27
CA SER A 62 -3.23 -13.69 -2.06
C SER A 62 -2.35 -14.52 -1.11
N ARG A 63 -1.09 -14.12 -0.93
CA ARG A 63 -0.10 -14.77 -0.04
C ARG A 63 0.16 -14.01 1.26
N TYR A 64 -0.73 -13.13 1.69
CA TYR A 64 -0.51 -12.31 2.89
C TYR A 64 -0.37 -13.13 4.18
N THR A 65 -1.01 -14.27 4.29
CA THR A 65 -0.85 -15.15 5.46
C THR A 65 0.58 -15.64 5.62
N GLU A 66 1.27 -15.99 4.51
CA GLU A 66 2.68 -16.39 4.53
C GLU A 66 3.57 -15.28 5.07
N ARG A 67 3.33 -14.03 4.62
CA ARG A 67 4.06 -12.86 5.11
C ARG A 67 3.73 -12.54 6.57
N THR A 68 2.46 -12.65 6.95
CA THR A 68 1.99 -12.31 8.29
C THR A 68 2.58 -13.24 9.35
N TYR A 69 2.67 -14.52 9.04
CA TYR A 69 3.15 -15.55 9.96
C TYR A 69 4.54 -16.08 9.61
N HIS A 70 5.31 -15.32 8.80
CA HIS A 70 6.67 -15.72 8.46
C HIS A 70 7.54 -15.82 9.72
N PRO A 71 8.32 -16.89 9.90
CA PRO A 71 9.12 -17.10 11.11
C PRO A 71 10.18 -16.01 11.34
N GLU A 72 10.68 -15.38 10.29
CA GLU A 72 11.64 -14.28 10.37
C GLU A 72 10.97 -12.91 10.51
N ARG A 73 9.65 -12.84 10.67
CA ARG A 73 8.97 -11.58 10.87
C ARG A 73 9.40 -10.93 12.17
N ILE A 74 9.86 -9.68 12.11
CA ILE A 74 10.19 -8.88 13.30
C ILE A 74 8.88 -8.52 14.00
N THR A 75 8.69 -9.05 15.21
CA THR A 75 7.49 -8.85 16.04
C THR A 75 7.75 -7.97 17.27
N GLN A 76 9.02 -7.67 17.55
CA GLN A 76 9.46 -6.84 18.66
C GLN A 76 10.34 -5.70 18.15
N PRO A 77 10.37 -4.53 18.82
CA PRO A 77 11.30 -3.47 18.47
C PRO A 77 12.75 -3.93 18.58
N LEU A 78 13.57 -3.46 17.65
CA LEU A 78 15.00 -3.74 17.63
C LEU A 78 15.79 -2.45 17.83
N ARG A 79 16.72 -2.46 18.81
CA ARG A 79 17.69 -1.38 19.00
C ARG A 79 19.06 -1.79 18.44
N ARG A 80 19.64 -0.95 17.64
CA ARG A 80 20.98 -1.19 17.10
C ARG A 80 22.03 -1.05 18.20
N THR A 81 22.90 -2.05 18.36
CA THR A 81 23.98 -2.09 19.36
C THR A 81 25.37 -1.90 18.78
N GLY A 82 25.52 -1.98 17.44
CA GLY A 82 26.78 -1.82 16.76
C GLY A 82 26.85 -0.57 15.86
N PRO A 83 27.99 -0.34 15.20
CA PRO A 83 28.13 0.69 14.20
C PRO A 83 27.10 0.55 13.08
N LYS A 84 26.79 1.66 12.38
CA LYS A 84 25.91 1.63 11.19
C LYS A 84 26.46 0.63 10.17
N GLY A 85 25.58 -0.25 9.67
CA GLY A 85 25.94 -1.30 8.72
C GLY A 85 26.44 -2.61 9.33
N SER A 86 26.65 -2.71 10.66
CA SER A 86 27.14 -3.93 11.30
C SER A 86 26.08 -5.06 11.40
N GLY A 87 24.80 -4.76 11.20
CA GLY A 87 23.71 -5.71 11.36
C GLY A 87 23.47 -6.16 12.81
N LYS A 88 24.08 -5.53 13.81
CA LYS A 88 23.96 -5.92 15.22
C LYS A 88 22.81 -5.19 15.89
N PHE A 89 21.83 -5.97 16.37
CA PHE A 89 20.63 -5.48 17.04
C PHE A 89 20.33 -6.31 18.29
N GLU A 90 19.64 -5.71 19.23
CA GLU A 90 19.03 -6.38 20.39
C GLU A 90 17.52 -6.11 20.41
N VAL A 91 16.76 -7.07 20.94
CA VAL A 91 15.32 -6.89 21.18
C VAL A 91 15.14 -6.01 22.41
N VAL A 92 14.25 -5.00 22.29
CA VAL A 92 13.85 -4.13 23.40
C VAL A 92 12.33 -4.14 23.55
N SER A 93 11.84 -3.75 24.73
CA SER A 93 10.40 -3.60 24.93
C SER A 93 9.84 -2.40 24.14
N TRP A 94 8.54 -2.43 23.84
CA TRP A 94 7.85 -1.26 23.27
C TRP A 94 7.95 -0.03 24.16
N ALA A 95 7.89 -0.22 25.49
CA ALA A 95 8.02 0.88 26.45
C ALA A 95 9.40 1.55 26.36
N ASP A 96 10.47 0.75 26.31
CA ASP A 96 11.84 1.27 26.18
C ASP A 96 12.06 1.95 24.82
N ALA A 97 11.58 1.36 23.73
CA ALA A 97 11.70 1.94 22.40
C ALA A 97 10.98 3.30 22.31
N LEU A 98 9.75 3.39 22.79
CA LEU A 98 8.96 4.62 22.80
C LEU A 98 9.57 5.68 23.71
N SER A 99 10.05 5.30 24.89
CA SER A 99 10.73 6.20 25.84
C SER A 99 12.02 6.79 25.24
N ASP A 100 12.85 5.98 24.61
CA ASP A 100 14.08 6.45 23.94
C ASP A 100 13.76 7.42 22.80
N ILE A 101 12.79 7.07 21.92
CA ILE A 101 12.36 7.93 20.80
C ILE A 101 11.82 9.26 21.33
N ALA A 102 10.91 9.23 22.31
CA ALA A 102 10.32 10.43 22.89
C ALA A 102 11.37 11.35 23.53
N SER A 103 12.33 10.76 24.26
CA SER A 103 13.42 11.51 24.89
C SER A 103 14.30 12.22 23.84
N ARG A 104 14.63 11.54 22.75
CA ARG A 104 15.44 12.12 21.65
C ARG A 104 14.68 13.24 20.93
N LEU A 105 13.41 13.02 20.59
CA LEU A 105 12.59 14.05 19.95
C LEU A 105 12.44 15.28 20.86
N LYS A 106 12.20 15.07 22.16
CA LYS A 106 12.13 16.15 23.14
C LYS A 106 13.44 16.92 23.24
N ALA A 107 14.57 16.22 23.32
CA ALA A 107 15.87 16.87 23.39
C ALA A 107 16.18 17.74 22.16
N ILE A 108 15.77 17.31 20.96
CA ILE A 108 15.90 18.11 19.73
C ILE A 108 14.94 19.31 19.79
N ALA A 109 13.66 19.06 20.10
CA ALA A 109 12.61 20.09 20.07
C ALA A 109 12.86 21.23 21.07
N THR A 110 13.47 20.93 22.21
CA THR A 110 13.81 21.93 23.26
C THR A 110 15.18 22.59 23.08
N ASN A 111 15.93 22.22 22.06
CA ASN A 111 17.29 22.77 21.83
C ASN A 111 17.21 24.09 21.03
N GLY A 112 16.94 25.18 21.73
CA GLY A 112 16.87 26.53 21.18
C GLY A 112 15.50 26.88 20.56
N PRO A 113 15.35 28.12 20.08
CA PRO A 113 14.05 28.70 19.72
C PRO A 113 13.40 28.03 18.48
N ARG A 114 14.17 27.31 17.67
CA ARG A 114 13.69 26.58 16.48
C ARG A 114 13.98 25.09 16.57
N GLY A 115 14.06 24.54 17.77
CA GLY A 115 14.43 23.14 17.99
C GLY A 115 13.51 22.16 17.27
N SER A 116 12.20 22.34 17.35
CA SER A 116 11.20 21.47 16.69
C SER A 116 11.34 21.46 15.17
N GLU A 117 11.68 22.59 14.55
CA GLU A 117 11.85 22.69 13.09
C GLU A 117 13.07 21.88 12.56
N ARG A 118 13.94 21.42 13.44
CA ARG A 118 15.06 20.52 13.09
C ARG A 118 14.62 19.06 12.91
N ILE A 119 13.35 18.77 13.20
CA ILE A 119 12.74 17.48 12.99
C ILE A 119 11.96 17.53 11.68
N LEU A 120 12.38 16.74 10.70
CA LEU A 120 11.68 16.58 9.42
C LEU A 120 11.13 15.15 9.31
N PRO A 121 9.82 14.95 9.47
CA PRO A 121 9.20 13.65 9.24
C PRO A 121 9.19 13.33 7.75
N TYR A 122 10.12 12.46 7.32
CA TYR A 122 10.18 12.03 5.94
C TYR A 122 9.19 10.90 5.71
N SER A 123 8.09 11.19 5.05
CA SER A 123 7.07 10.21 4.68
C SER A 123 6.61 10.43 3.24
N TYR A 124 6.31 9.33 2.56
CA TYR A 124 5.80 9.38 1.20
C TYR A 124 4.71 8.31 1.00
N ALA A 125 4.54 7.78 -0.23
CA ALA A 125 3.61 6.68 -0.48
C ALA A 125 3.97 5.41 0.29
N GLY A 126 2.99 4.59 0.59
CA GLY A 126 3.16 3.34 1.32
C GLY A 126 1.83 2.67 1.57
N THR A 127 1.66 2.08 2.75
CA THR A 127 0.40 1.49 3.16
C THR A 127 -0.69 2.55 3.25
N LEU A 128 -1.73 2.44 2.42
CA LEU A 128 -2.84 3.38 2.43
C LEU A 128 -3.77 3.15 3.63
N GLY A 129 -4.27 4.24 4.16
CA GLY A 129 -5.24 4.27 5.24
C GLY A 129 -5.25 5.65 5.89
N GLN A 130 -6.45 6.18 6.12
CA GLN A 130 -6.60 7.54 6.62
C GLN A 130 -5.97 7.75 7.99
N VAL A 131 -6.02 6.76 8.86
CA VAL A 131 -5.44 6.88 10.21
C VAL A 131 -3.93 6.67 10.18
N GLN A 132 -3.48 5.48 9.82
CA GLN A 132 -2.05 5.10 9.92
C GLN A 132 -1.17 5.69 8.81
N GLY A 133 -1.74 5.96 7.63
CA GLY A 133 -0.98 6.45 6.48
C GLY A 133 -0.96 7.96 6.34
N GLU A 134 -2.06 8.63 6.69
CA GLU A 134 -2.24 10.03 6.28
C GLU A 134 -2.47 11.02 7.42
N SER A 135 -3.14 10.65 8.51
CA SER A 135 -3.57 11.63 9.50
C SER A 135 -2.83 11.59 10.83
N ILE A 136 -2.61 10.41 11.43
CA ILE A 136 -2.09 10.33 12.81
C ILE A 136 -0.65 10.85 12.93
N ALA A 137 0.20 10.52 11.95
CA ALA A 137 1.57 11.00 11.92
C ALA A 137 1.62 12.52 11.71
N ALA A 138 0.85 13.06 10.76
CA ALA A 138 0.76 14.49 10.53
C ALA A 138 0.28 15.23 11.78
N ARG A 139 -0.76 14.72 12.46
CA ARG A 139 -1.25 15.29 13.72
C ARG A 139 -0.15 15.36 14.79
N PHE A 140 0.60 14.28 14.96
CA PHE A 140 1.69 14.25 15.94
C PHE A 140 2.79 15.24 15.63
N PHE A 141 3.29 15.26 14.40
CA PHE A 141 4.40 16.14 14.02
C PHE A 141 3.99 17.61 13.93
N ASN A 142 2.75 17.92 13.54
CA ASN A 142 2.22 19.28 13.58
C ASN A 142 2.09 19.78 15.04
N HIS A 143 1.63 18.92 15.96
CA HIS A 143 1.58 19.26 17.38
C HIS A 143 2.98 19.52 17.96
N LEU A 144 3.99 18.77 17.51
CA LEU A 144 5.38 18.96 17.91
C LEU A 144 6.01 20.24 17.33
N GLY A 145 5.42 20.85 16.31
CA GLY A 145 5.99 22.00 15.57
C GLY A 145 7.13 21.60 14.65
N ALA A 146 7.14 20.38 14.15
CA ALA A 146 8.16 19.87 13.23
C ALA A 146 8.05 20.51 11.84
N SER A 147 9.15 20.52 11.08
CA SER A 147 9.16 20.92 9.68
C SER A 147 8.25 20.02 8.84
N GLN A 148 7.68 20.58 7.78
CA GLN A 148 6.85 19.84 6.84
C GLN A 148 7.66 19.42 5.60
N LEU A 149 7.43 18.21 5.14
CA LEU A 149 8.00 17.72 3.89
C LEU A 149 7.10 18.12 2.72
N ASP A 150 7.68 18.83 1.76
CA ASP A 150 7.04 19.02 0.45
C ASP A 150 7.20 17.75 -0.40
N ARG A 151 6.07 17.10 -0.71
CA ARG A 151 6.04 15.80 -1.41
C ARG A 151 6.05 16.00 -2.91
N THR A 152 7.24 16.19 -3.49
CA THR A 152 7.43 16.53 -4.91
C THR A 152 7.98 15.40 -5.77
N ILE A 153 8.24 14.20 -5.22
CA ILE A 153 9.02 13.16 -5.92
C ILE A 153 8.17 12.30 -6.85
N CYS A 154 7.19 11.52 -6.31
CA CYS A 154 6.54 10.45 -7.10
C CYS A 154 5.64 10.96 -8.22
N ALA A 155 4.60 11.69 -7.90
CA ALA A 155 3.53 12.05 -8.83
C ALA A 155 3.40 13.54 -9.09
N ALA A 156 4.26 14.37 -8.49
CA ALA A 156 4.12 15.82 -8.56
C ALA A 156 4.30 16.32 -10.00
N ALA A 157 5.38 15.94 -10.67
CA ALA A 157 5.65 16.36 -12.04
C ALA A 157 4.57 15.87 -13.03
N GLY A 158 4.18 14.59 -12.94
CA GLY A 158 3.10 14.04 -13.75
C GLY A 158 1.75 14.70 -13.46
N GLY A 159 1.46 14.93 -12.17
CA GLY A 159 0.26 15.65 -11.75
C GLY A 159 0.20 17.09 -12.27
N GLU A 160 1.33 17.80 -12.22
CA GLU A 160 1.44 19.15 -12.79
C GLU A 160 1.26 19.13 -14.30
N GLY A 161 1.89 18.18 -15.00
CA GLY A 161 1.68 18.01 -16.44
C GLY A 161 0.21 17.81 -16.82
N LEU A 162 -0.55 17.00 -16.05
CA LEU A 162 -1.99 16.84 -16.26
C LEU A 162 -2.76 18.14 -16.03
N VAL A 163 -2.44 18.88 -14.98
CA VAL A 163 -3.10 20.18 -14.68
C VAL A 163 -2.85 21.17 -15.81
N GLN A 164 -1.60 21.29 -16.27
CA GLN A 164 -1.23 22.22 -17.35
C GLN A 164 -1.88 21.84 -18.69
N THR A 165 -2.12 20.56 -18.96
CA THR A 165 -2.64 20.08 -20.25
C THR A 165 -4.16 19.96 -20.25
N LEU A 166 -4.75 19.49 -19.15
CA LEU A 166 -6.15 19.11 -19.05
C LEU A 166 -6.95 20.00 -18.08
N GLY A 167 -6.29 20.91 -17.36
CA GLY A 167 -6.90 21.72 -16.31
C GLY A 167 -7.15 21.00 -15.00
N GLY A 168 -6.78 19.72 -14.89
CA GLY A 168 -6.99 18.92 -13.69
C GLY A 168 -6.43 17.51 -13.79
N LYS A 169 -6.35 16.81 -12.67
CA LYS A 169 -5.95 15.40 -12.61
C LYS A 169 -7.14 14.50 -12.93
N VAL A 170 -7.54 14.47 -14.20
CA VAL A 170 -8.67 13.68 -14.68
C VAL A 170 -8.18 12.42 -15.39
N GLY A 171 -8.97 11.36 -15.29
CA GLY A 171 -8.69 10.08 -15.95
C GLY A 171 -9.98 9.41 -16.41
N MET A 172 -9.82 8.38 -17.23
CA MET A 172 -10.92 7.57 -17.71
C MET A 172 -11.29 6.51 -16.65
N ARG A 173 -12.56 6.18 -16.55
CA ARG A 173 -13.01 5.02 -15.76
C ARG A 173 -12.40 3.74 -16.34
N VAL A 174 -11.91 2.86 -15.46
CA VAL A 174 -11.13 1.68 -15.87
C VAL A 174 -11.93 0.71 -16.76
N GLU A 175 -13.23 0.66 -16.61
CA GLU A 175 -14.12 -0.20 -17.41
C GLU A 175 -14.10 0.18 -18.91
N PHE A 176 -13.94 1.47 -19.20
CA PHE A 176 -13.94 1.96 -20.59
C PHE A 176 -12.69 1.57 -21.38
N PHE A 177 -11.62 1.12 -20.72
CA PHE A 177 -10.48 0.56 -21.46
C PHE A 177 -10.87 -0.64 -22.31
N ALA A 178 -11.91 -1.38 -21.94
CA ALA A 178 -12.41 -2.51 -22.72
C ALA A 178 -13.00 -2.12 -24.08
N GLU A 179 -13.39 -0.85 -24.26
CA GLU A 179 -13.97 -0.30 -25.48
C GLU A 179 -12.92 0.35 -26.40
N SER A 180 -11.68 0.49 -25.93
CA SER A 180 -10.59 1.13 -26.65
C SER A 180 -10.20 0.34 -27.89
N LYS A 181 -9.84 1.02 -28.98
CA LYS A 181 -9.30 0.42 -30.21
C LYS A 181 -7.77 0.40 -30.22
N LEU A 182 -7.15 1.30 -29.46
CA LEU A 182 -5.71 1.37 -29.25
C LEU A 182 -5.42 1.61 -27.78
N ILE A 183 -4.53 0.81 -27.20
CA ILE A 183 -4.06 0.96 -25.82
C ILE A 183 -2.54 1.08 -25.85
N LEU A 184 -2.02 2.18 -25.32
CA LEU A 184 -0.60 2.40 -25.10
C LEU A 184 -0.30 2.18 -23.60
N ILE A 185 0.53 1.19 -23.29
CA ILE A 185 1.00 0.92 -21.93
C ILE A 185 2.42 1.45 -21.82
N TRP A 186 2.59 2.56 -21.10
CA TRP A 186 3.86 3.27 -21.05
C TRP A 186 4.49 3.19 -19.67
N GLY A 187 5.66 2.58 -19.57
CA GLY A 187 6.44 2.46 -18.32
C GLY A 187 5.70 1.71 -17.22
N SER A 188 4.87 0.70 -17.58
CA SER A 188 4.05 -0.03 -16.63
C SER A 188 4.04 -1.54 -16.88
N ASN A 189 4.38 -2.32 -15.85
CA ASN A 189 4.15 -3.76 -15.83
C ASN A 189 2.77 -4.08 -15.23
N SER A 190 1.72 -3.82 -15.98
CA SER A 190 0.32 -3.89 -15.52
C SER A 190 -0.08 -5.29 -15.03
N ILE A 191 0.48 -6.35 -15.57
CA ILE A 191 0.22 -7.73 -15.09
C ILE A 191 0.68 -7.89 -13.63
N GLY A 192 1.83 -7.30 -13.28
CA GLY A 192 2.37 -7.38 -11.93
C GLY A 192 1.84 -6.34 -10.95
N SER A 193 1.43 -5.15 -11.42
CA SER A 193 1.14 -4.00 -10.56
C SER A 193 -0.22 -3.34 -10.74
N ASN A 194 -0.99 -3.74 -11.76
CA ASN A 194 -2.35 -3.23 -12.04
C ASN A 194 -3.17 -4.32 -12.73
N LEU A 195 -3.37 -5.42 -12.03
CA LEU A 195 -3.93 -6.66 -12.60
C LEU A 195 -5.34 -6.46 -13.17
N HIS A 196 -6.16 -5.64 -12.51
CA HIS A 196 -7.56 -5.46 -12.92
C HIS A 196 -7.68 -4.61 -14.20
N PHE A 197 -6.80 -3.62 -14.40
CA PHE A 197 -6.66 -2.95 -15.68
C PHE A 197 -6.32 -3.95 -16.80
N TRP A 198 -5.41 -4.90 -16.52
CA TRP A 198 -5.05 -5.93 -17.51
C TRP A 198 -6.23 -6.78 -17.96
N ARG A 199 -7.23 -7.04 -17.12
CA ARG A 199 -8.46 -7.73 -17.52
C ARG A 199 -9.21 -6.94 -18.62
N HIS A 200 -9.30 -5.64 -18.49
CA HIS A 200 -9.94 -4.77 -19.50
C HIS A 200 -9.12 -4.72 -20.79
N VAL A 201 -7.79 -4.69 -20.70
CA VAL A 201 -6.89 -4.82 -21.85
C VAL A 201 -7.14 -6.13 -22.60
N GLN A 202 -7.29 -7.24 -21.90
CA GLN A 202 -7.61 -8.52 -22.52
C GLN A 202 -8.96 -8.52 -23.24
N THR A 203 -9.95 -7.85 -22.67
CA THR A 203 -11.26 -7.70 -23.30
C THR A 203 -11.16 -6.84 -24.56
N ALA A 204 -10.47 -5.70 -24.50
CA ALA A 204 -10.24 -4.86 -25.67
C ALA A 204 -9.50 -5.61 -26.79
N LYS A 205 -8.49 -6.42 -26.44
CA LYS A 205 -7.77 -7.27 -27.42
C LYS A 205 -8.71 -8.25 -28.13
N ARG A 206 -9.58 -8.93 -27.38
CA ARG A 206 -10.60 -9.83 -28.00
C ARG A 206 -11.55 -9.08 -28.92
N ASN A 207 -11.80 -7.79 -28.64
CA ASN A 207 -12.61 -6.90 -29.45
C ASN A 207 -11.83 -6.22 -30.59
N GLY A 208 -10.61 -6.66 -30.88
CA GLY A 208 -9.78 -6.20 -31.97
C GLY A 208 -8.93 -4.96 -31.70
N ALA A 209 -8.75 -4.58 -30.44
CA ALA A 209 -7.87 -3.47 -30.09
C ALA A 209 -6.39 -3.81 -30.33
N LYS A 210 -5.61 -2.86 -30.82
CA LYS A 210 -4.14 -2.93 -30.82
C LYS A 210 -3.62 -2.50 -29.45
N VAL A 211 -2.68 -3.25 -28.88
CA VAL A 211 -2.03 -2.93 -27.61
C VAL A 211 -0.52 -2.84 -27.82
N ILE A 212 0.07 -1.72 -27.46
CA ILE A 212 1.50 -1.43 -27.59
C ILE A 212 2.07 -1.16 -26.19
N CYS A 213 3.19 -1.78 -25.86
CA CYS A 213 3.93 -1.50 -24.64
C CYS A 213 5.19 -0.68 -24.98
N ILE A 214 5.36 0.45 -24.30
CA ILE A 214 6.55 1.31 -24.39
C ILE A 214 7.25 1.21 -23.03
N ASP A 215 8.35 0.47 -22.97
CA ASP A 215 9.09 0.22 -21.72
C ASP A 215 10.53 -0.17 -22.06
N PRO A 216 11.55 0.40 -21.40
CA PRO A 216 12.95 0.06 -21.66
C PRO A 216 13.26 -1.42 -21.33
N ARG A 217 12.40 -2.08 -20.56
CA ARG A 217 12.52 -3.49 -20.21
C ARG A 217 11.37 -4.31 -20.80
N ARG A 218 11.71 -5.45 -21.38
CA ARG A 218 10.70 -6.41 -21.82
C ARG A 218 10.08 -7.11 -20.61
N THR A 219 8.96 -6.57 -20.16
CA THR A 219 8.19 -7.07 -19.01
C THR A 219 7.20 -8.16 -19.42
N GLU A 220 6.59 -8.84 -18.44
CA GLU A 220 5.47 -9.78 -18.69
C GLU A 220 4.32 -9.12 -19.46
N THR A 221 4.07 -7.83 -19.21
CA THR A 221 3.08 -7.04 -19.93
C THR A 221 3.50 -6.82 -21.37
N ALA A 222 4.77 -6.46 -21.61
CA ALA A 222 5.31 -6.28 -22.95
C ALA A 222 5.21 -7.55 -23.78
N ASP A 223 5.50 -8.72 -23.19
CA ASP A 223 5.38 -10.02 -23.86
C ASP A 223 3.95 -10.38 -24.28
N LYS A 224 2.95 -9.78 -23.68
CA LYS A 224 1.53 -10.02 -24.00
C LYS A 224 0.92 -8.92 -24.89
N CYS A 225 1.64 -7.87 -25.19
CA CYS A 225 1.24 -6.83 -26.13
C CYS A 225 1.46 -7.27 -27.59
N HIS A 226 0.88 -6.54 -28.54
CA HIS A 226 1.10 -6.79 -29.98
C HIS A 226 2.46 -6.25 -30.42
N GLU A 227 2.96 -5.23 -29.75
CA GLU A 227 4.22 -4.56 -30.05
C GLU A 227 4.88 -4.08 -28.76
N HIS A 228 6.20 -4.20 -28.71
CA HIS A 228 7.04 -3.66 -27.64
C HIS A 228 8.06 -2.69 -28.24
N ILE A 229 8.07 -1.49 -27.71
CA ILE A 229 9.03 -0.43 -28.05
C ILE A 229 9.90 -0.22 -26.80
N ALA A 230 11.22 -0.48 -26.93
CA ALA A 230 12.20 -0.32 -25.86
C ALA A 230 12.74 1.11 -25.78
#